data_4c7c1bcfeb22ca1b1e62c5c6db8db911
#
_entry.id   4c7c1bcfeb22ca1b1e62c5c6db8db911
#
_cell.length_a   1.000
_cell.length_b   1.000
_cell.length_c   1.000
_cell.angle_alpha   90.00
_cell.angle_beta   90.00
_cell.angle_gamma   90.00
#
_symmetry.space_group_name_H-M   'P 1'
#
loop_
_entity.id
_entity.type
_entity.pdbx_description
1 polymer ?
#
loop_
_entity_poly.entity_id
_entity_poly.type
_entity_poly.pdbx_seq_one_letter_code
_entity_poly.pdbx_strand_id
1 'polypeptide(L)'
;SDFKDAGLPESPSAVELMSYMRTRYEISNEYSAEEMRMIAGLRYSINVRYAVNTGEYVFVQDASMKLISSILENKLNGIEVKRSFTRQYHTENAAHILGYVGLMTQEEYEKYSLLDYANDAMVGKDGVENAFEEYLHGKDGEVEETRNASGTILSTVYTKEPEPGNNVYLTIDINLQEAVERVLDAGVNALIRTRENEKMEQTAKGLWTFEDGKYEIT
;
A
#
# COMPACT_ATOMS: atom_id res chain seq x y z
N SER A 1 15.97 11.90 1.65
CA SER A 1 17.28 12.41 1.20
C SER A 1 17.21 13.02 -0.20
N ASP A 2 16.38 12.51 -1.09
CA ASP A 2 16.28 12.95 -2.51
C ASP A 2 15.92 14.43 -2.72
N PHE A 3 15.26 15.07 -1.76
CA PHE A 3 14.87 16.46 -1.88
C PHE A 3 15.95 17.44 -1.43
N LYS A 4 16.88 17.05 -0.56
CA LYS A 4 18.00 17.90 -0.13
C LYS A 4 18.99 18.15 -1.28
N ASP A 5 19.23 17.15 -2.10
CA ASP A 5 20.12 17.25 -3.25
C ASP A 5 19.53 18.05 -4.41
N ALA A 6 18.23 18.32 -4.35
CA ALA A 6 17.47 19.05 -5.37
C ALA A 6 17.44 20.57 -5.17
N GLY A 7 18.10 21.09 -4.14
CA GLY A 7 18.11 22.53 -3.82
C GLY A 7 16.78 23.05 -3.24
N LEU A 8 15.90 22.15 -2.80
CA LEU A 8 14.67 22.53 -2.10
C LEU A 8 14.96 22.88 -0.63
N PRO A 9 14.19 23.81 -0.03
CA PRO A 9 14.29 24.08 1.41
C PRO A 9 13.97 22.83 2.24
N GLU A 10 14.36 22.82 3.49
CA GLU A 10 14.17 21.68 4.40
C GLU A 10 12.68 21.31 4.59
N SER A 11 11.78 22.27 4.44
CA SER A 11 10.33 22.11 4.43
C SER A 11 9.74 22.87 3.24
N PRO A 12 9.75 22.26 2.04
CA PRO A 12 9.23 22.93 0.84
C PRO A 12 7.71 23.08 0.93
N SER A 13 7.20 24.18 0.44
CA SER A 13 5.76 24.34 0.24
C SER A 13 5.24 23.35 -0.82
N ALA A 14 3.93 23.07 -0.80
CA ALA A 14 3.31 22.18 -1.79
C ALA A 14 3.56 22.67 -3.23
N VAL A 15 3.59 23.99 -3.46
CA VAL A 15 3.83 24.59 -4.78
C VAL A 15 5.27 24.34 -5.24
N GLU A 16 6.25 24.56 -4.38
CA GLU A 16 7.67 24.30 -4.69
C GLU A 16 7.91 22.83 -4.98
N LEU A 17 7.34 21.93 -4.14
CA LEU A 17 7.43 20.50 -4.35
C LEU A 17 6.82 20.08 -5.69
N MET A 18 5.63 20.58 -6.01
CA MET A 18 4.95 20.26 -7.26
C MET A 18 5.69 20.82 -8.49
N SER A 19 6.27 22.00 -8.38
CA SER A 19 7.11 22.57 -9.45
C SER A 19 8.37 21.74 -9.69
N TYR A 20 9.03 21.31 -8.62
CA TYR A 20 10.16 20.41 -8.69
C TYR A 20 9.79 19.07 -9.34
N MET A 21 8.70 18.44 -8.89
CA MET A 21 8.23 17.14 -9.43
C MET A 21 7.86 17.27 -10.92
N ARG A 22 7.27 18.38 -11.33
CA ARG A 22 6.97 18.67 -12.74
C ARG A 22 8.24 18.66 -13.59
N THR A 23 9.27 19.37 -13.13
CA THR A 23 10.56 19.43 -13.82
C THR A 23 11.28 18.09 -13.83
N ARG A 24 11.36 17.44 -12.66
CA ARG A 24 12.05 16.15 -12.49
C ARG A 24 11.47 15.06 -13.39
N TYR A 25 10.15 15.03 -13.53
CA TYR A 25 9.43 14.02 -14.30
C TYR A 25 8.99 14.49 -15.68
N GLU A 26 9.46 15.65 -16.14
CA GLU A 26 9.16 16.20 -17.48
C GLU A 26 7.66 16.20 -17.80
N ILE A 27 6.82 16.65 -16.83
CA ILE A 27 5.37 16.64 -16.98
C ILE A 27 4.95 17.91 -17.71
N SER A 28 4.24 17.75 -18.85
CA SER A 28 3.76 18.89 -19.66
C SER A 28 2.93 19.90 -18.86
N ASN A 29 3.03 21.18 -19.25
CA ASN A 29 2.22 22.25 -18.69
C ASN A 29 0.76 22.21 -19.14
N GLU A 30 0.42 21.36 -20.11
CA GLU A 30 -0.95 21.18 -20.61
C GLU A 30 -1.86 20.45 -19.61
N TYR A 31 -1.25 19.66 -18.72
CA TYR A 31 -2.01 18.97 -17.67
C TYR A 31 -2.47 19.91 -16.57
N SER A 32 -3.71 19.75 -16.14
CA SER A 32 -4.27 20.42 -14.97
C SER A 32 -3.43 20.13 -13.71
N ALA A 33 -3.62 20.90 -12.66
CA ALA A 33 -2.90 20.70 -11.39
C ALA A 33 -3.21 19.31 -10.76
N GLU A 34 -4.42 18.82 -10.93
CA GLU A 34 -4.84 17.51 -10.44
C GLU A 34 -4.20 16.35 -11.23
N GLU A 35 -4.28 16.39 -12.55
CA GLU A 35 -3.63 15.42 -13.42
C GLU A 35 -2.12 15.39 -13.22
N MET A 36 -1.51 16.58 -13.13
CA MET A 36 -0.08 16.72 -12.84
C MET A 36 0.30 16.05 -11.52
N ARG A 37 -0.51 16.24 -10.47
CA ARG A 37 -0.29 15.61 -9.16
C ARG A 37 -0.38 14.09 -9.25
N MET A 38 -1.37 13.56 -9.97
CA MET A 38 -1.52 12.11 -10.17
C MET A 38 -0.33 11.53 -10.95
N ILE A 39 0.08 12.17 -12.04
CA ILE A 39 1.23 11.72 -12.85
C ILE A 39 2.53 11.76 -12.02
N ALA A 40 2.75 12.86 -11.28
CA ALA A 40 3.92 12.99 -10.42
C ALA A 40 3.97 11.94 -9.32
N GLY A 41 2.84 11.69 -8.65
CA GLY A 41 2.73 10.67 -7.62
C GLY A 41 3.01 9.27 -8.14
N LEU A 42 2.46 8.93 -9.31
CA LEU A 42 2.71 7.67 -9.96
C LEU A 42 4.18 7.48 -10.34
N ARG A 43 4.78 8.47 -11.04
CA ARG A 43 6.19 8.39 -11.45
C ARG A 43 7.13 8.33 -10.24
N TYR A 44 6.81 9.05 -9.18
CA TYR A 44 7.53 8.96 -7.91
C TYR A 44 7.44 7.56 -7.30
N SER A 45 6.24 6.98 -7.22
CA SER A 45 6.02 5.64 -6.68
C SER A 45 6.77 4.57 -7.47
N ILE A 46 6.72 4.64 -8.80
CA ILE A 46 7.47 3.76 -9.67
C ILE A 46 8.99 3.91 -9.41
N ASN A 47 9.48 5.15 -9.33
CA ASN A 47 10.91 5.42 -9.16
C ASN A 47 11.43 4.93 -7.80
N VAL A 48 10.66 5.14 -6.72
CA VAL A 48 11.01 4.63 -5.39
C VAL A 48 11.04 3.10 -5.39
N ARG A 49 10.09 2.45 -6.04
CA ARG A 49 10.05 1.00 -6.13
C ARG A 49 11.23 0.43 -6.94
N TYR A 50 11.56 1.03 -8.06
CA TYR A 50 12.75 0.64 -8.85
C TYR A 50 14.07 0.79 -8.08
N ALA A 51 14.15 1.74 -7.16
CA ALA A 51 15.33 1.92 -6.30
C ALA A 51 15.49 0.81 -5.26
N VAL A 52 14.40 0.14 -4.89
CA VAL A 52 14.37 -0.89 -3.83
C VAL A 52 14.22 -2.30 -4.41
N ASN A 53 13.45 -2.43 -5.49
CA ASN A 53 13.12 -3.71 -6.11
C ASN A 53 12.94 -3.53 -7.63
N THR A 54 13.56 -4.39 -8.42
CA THR A 54 13.45 -4.41 -9.89
C THR A 54 12.18 -5.09 -10.41
N GLY A 55 11.28 -5.47 -9.51
CA GLY A 55 10.01 -6.12 -9.85
C GLY A 55 9.02 -5.21 -10.57
N GLU A 56 7.97 -5.80 -11.09
CA GLU A 56 6.89 -5.09 -11.79
C GLU A 56 6.15 -4.14 -10.86
N TYR A 57 5.68 -3.02 -11.38
CA TYR A 57 4.87 -2.08 -10.63
C TYR A 57 3.38 -2.42 -10.80
N VAL A 58 2.74 -2.91 -9.75
CA VAL A 58 1.29 -3.15 -9.75
C VAL A 58 0.56 -1.82 -9.67
N PHE A 59 -0.07 -1.44 -10.76
CA PHE A 59 -0.77 -0.17 -10.92
C PHE A 59 -2.17 -0.20 -10.28
N VAL A 60 -2.91 -1.28 -10.52
CA VAL A 60 -4.25 -1.52 -9.99
C VAL A 60 -4.38 -2.99 -9.66
N GLN A 61 -4.79 -3.30 -8.45
CA GLN A 61 -5.24 -4.64 -8.06
C GLN A 61 -6.75 -4.74 -8.27
N ASP A 62 -7.25 -5.95 -8.55
CA ASP A 62 -8.66 -6.24 -8.78
C ASP A 62 -9.31 -5.31 -9.83
N ALA A 63 -8.66 -5.21 -10.99
CA ALA A 63 -9.10 -4.35 -12.07
C ALA A 63 -10.48 -4.78 -12.60
N SER A 64 -11.42 -3.84 -12.70
CA SER A 64 -12.74 -4.12 -13.27
C SER A 64 -12.65 -4.53 -14.75
N MET A 65 -13.58 -5.34 -15.21
CA MET A 65 -13.65 -5.76 -16.63
C MET A 65 -13.71 -4.57 -17.59
N LYS A 66 -14.33 -3.47 -17.18
CA LYS A 66 -14.36 -2.22 -17.95
C LYS A 66 -12.98 -1.62 -18.13
N LEU A 67 -12.17 -1.59 -17.08
CA LEU A 67 -10.78 -1.09 -17.13
C LEU A 67 -9.91 -2.02 -17.98
N ILE A 68 -10.03 -3.34 -17.78
CA ILE A 68 -9.31 -4.35 -18.57
C ILE A 68 -9.61 -4.18 -20.06
N SER A 69 -10.90 -4.11 -20.45
CA SER A 69 -11.30 -3.90 -21.85
C SER A 69 -10.72 -2.60 -22.41
N SER A 70 -10.77 -1.51 -21.62
CA SER A 70 -10.21 -0.22 -22.05
C SER A 70 -8.70 -0.28 -22.29
N ILE A 71 -7.94 -0.98 -21.43
CA ILE A 71 -6.49 -1.16 -21.58
C ILE A 71 -6.19 -1.95 -22.85
N LEU A 72 -6.91 -3.06 -23.09
CA LEU A 72 -6.71 -3.93 -24.24
C LEU A 72 -7.10 -3.24 -25.57
N GLU A 73 -8.21 -2.50 -25.59
CA GLU A 73 -8.69 -1.77 -26.76
C GLU A 73 -7.74 -0.63 -27.15
N ASN A 74 -7.25 0.12 -26.17
CA ASN A 74 -6.34 1.26 -26.40
C ASN A 74 -4.89 0.84 -26.61
N LYS A 75 -4.56 -0.45 -26.45
CA LYS A 75 -3.21 -1.01 -26.63
C LYS A 75 -2.13 -0.15 -25.93
N LEU A 76 -2.35 0.15 -24.67
CA LEU A 76 -1.43 0.99 -23.88
C LEU A 76 -0.08 0.28 -23.73
N ASN A 77 0.96 0.85 -24.33
CA ASN A 77 2.31 0.30 -24.24
C ASN A 77 2.84 0.34 -22.81
N GLY A 78 3.41 -0.76 -22.34
CA GLY A 78 4.01 -0.87 -21.02
C GLY A 78 3.02 -1.15 -19.90
N ILE A 79 1.74 -1.39 -20.22
CA ILE A 79 0.72 -1.83 -19.25
C ILE A 79 0.30 -3.25 -19.62
N GLU A 80 0.38 -4.15 -18.65
CA GLU A 80 0.01 -5.55 -18.79
C GLU A 80 -1.14 -5.90 -17.85
N VAL A 81 -1.98 -6.83 -18.28
CA VAL A 81 -3.06 -7.38 -17.44
C VAL A 81 -2.67 -8.81 -17.10
N LYS A 82 -2.42 -9.05 -15.82
CA LYS A 82 -2.05 -10.38 -15.31
C LYS A 82 -3.14 -10.94 -14.43
N ARG A 83 -3.29 -12.25 -14.43
CA ARG A 83 -4.15 -12.96 -13.47
C ARG A 83 -3.38 -13.14 -12.19
N SER A 84 -3.99 -12.78 -11.07
CA SER A 84 -3.44 -13.02 -9.75
C SER A 84 -4.56 -13.30 -8.76
N PHE A 85 -4.19 -13.76 -7.58
CA PHE A 85 -5.10 -13.92 -6.46
C PHE A 85 -4.77 -12.88 -5.40
N THR A 86 -5.80 -12.27 -4.83
CA THR A 86 -5.66 -11.30 -3.76
C THR A 86 -6.23 -11.85 -2.47
N ARG A 87 -5.66 -11.42 -1.35
CA ARG A 87 -6.19 -11.74 -0.04
C ARG A 87 -7.53 -11.05 0.16
N GLN A 88 -8.55 -11.80 0.55
CA GLN A 88 -9.88 -11.27 0.85
C GLN A 88 -10.22 -11.51 2.32
N TYR A 89 -10.49 -10.43 3.03
CA TYR A 89 -10.96 -10.48 4.41
C TYR A 89 -12.48 -10.34 4.42
N HIS A 90 -13.14 -11.22 5.16
CA HIS A 90 -14.62 -11.20 5.28
C HIS A 90 -15.09 -10.38 6.49
N THR A 91 -14.20 -9.65 7.13
CA THR A 91 -14.48 -8.76 8.27
C THR A 91 -13.52 -7.58 8.26
N GLU A 92 -13.95 -6.46 8.80
CA GLU A 92 -13.13 -5.28 9.08
C GLU A 92 -12.61 -5.28 10.53
N ASN A 93 -13.07 -6.24 11.35
CA ASN A 93 -12.71 -6.37 12.75
C ASN A 93 -11.56 -7.39 12.93
N ALA A 94 -11.02 -7.46 14.14
CA ALA A 94 -9.96 -8.38 14.53
C ALA A 94 -8.63 -8.17 13.76
N ALA A 95 -8.36 -6.98 13.28
CA ALA A 95 -7.15 -6.68 12.50
C ALA A 95 -5.86 -7.07 13.22
N HIS A 96 -5.79 -6.91 14.54
CA HIS A 96 -4.67 -7.29 15.39
C HIS A 96 -4.47 -8.82 15.51
N ILE A 97 -5.50 -9.61 15.23
CA ILE A 97 -5.43 -11.08 15.21
C ILE A 97 -5.14 -11.57 13.79
N LEU A 98 -5.84 -11.00 12.81
CA LEU A 98 -5.66 -11.37 11.40
C LEU A 98 -4.27 -10.99 10.90
N GLY A 99 -3.77 -9.84 11.30
CA GLY A 99 -2.52 -9.31 10.77
C GLY A 99 -2.69 -8.62 9.42
N TYR A 100 -1.62 -8.52 8.69
CA TYR A 100 -1.59 -7.88 7.37
C TYR A 100 -0.51 -8.50 6.47
N VAL A 101 -0.66 -8.29 5.17
CA VAL A 101 0.33 -8.69 4.17
C VAL A 101 1.17 -7.49 3.72
N GLY A 102 2.39 -7.75 3.34
CA GLY A 102 3.32 -6.73 2.84
C GLY A 102 4.41 -7.33 1.97
N LEU A 103 5.13 -6.49 1.24
CA LEU A 103 6.28 -6.94 0.45
C LEU A 103 7.34 -7.58 1.33
N MET A 104 7.99 -8.62 0.84
CA MET A 104 9.09 -9.27 1.54
C MET A 104 10.23 -8.30 1.83
N THR A 105 10.80 -8.43 3.02
CA THR A 105 12.12 -7.88 3.36
C THR A 105 13.21 -8.79 2.80
N GLN A 106 14.46 -8.32 2.81
CA GLN A 106 15.60 -9.15 2.40
C GLN A 106 15.74 -10.43 3.24
N GLU A 107 15.50 -10.33 4.54
CA GLU A 107 15.58 -11.49 5.46
C GLU A 107 14.46 -12.52 5.19
N GLU A 108 13.24 -12.03 4.92
CA GLU A 108 12.14 -12.90 4.54
C GLU A 108 12.36 -13.55 3.17
N TYR A 109 12.97 -12.83 2.24
CA TYR A 109 13.33 -13.39 0.94
C TYR A 109 14.32 -14.55 1.06
N GLU A 110 15.32 -14.44 1.92
CA GLU A 110 16.26 -15.55 2.18
C GLU A 110 15.55 -16.82 2.70
N LYS A 111 14.48 -16.64 3.49
CA LYS A 111 13.65 -17.73 3.98
C LYS A 111 12.73 -18.31 2.89
N TYR A 112 11.99 -17.45 2.18
CA TYR A 112 10.92 -17.86 1.29
C TYR A 112 11.39 -18.18 -0.14
N SER A 113 12.56 -17.71 -0.57
CA SER A 113 13.13 -18.06 -1.87
C SER A 113 13.35 -19.56 -2.06
N LEU A 114 13.54 -20.30 -0.95
CA LEU A 114 13.64 -21.76 -0.96
C LEU A 114 12.29 -22.46 -1.18
N LEU A 115 11.19 -21.73 -1.06
CA LEU A 115 9.81 -22.20 -1.25
C LEU A 115 9.20 -21.68 -2.56
N ASP A 116 10.03 -21.22 -3.49
CA ASP A 116 9.64 -20.77 -4.83
C ASP A 116 8.80 -19.49 -4.85
N TYR A 117 8.97 -18.62 -3.83
CA TYR A 117 8.31 -17.31 -3.79
C TYR A 117 9.00 -16.31 -4.72
N ALA A 118 8.22 -15.56 -5.48
CA ALA A 118 8.74 -14.48 -6.31
C ALA A 118 9.37 -13.35 -5.46
N ASN A 119 10.35 -12.64 -6.01
CA ASN A 119 11.05 -11.55 -5.29
C ASN A 119 10.14 -10.42 -4.81
N ASP A 120 9.00 -10.24 -5.46
CA ASP A 120 8.01 -9.21 -5.17
C ASP A 120 6.74 -9.77 -4.52
N ALA A 121 6.79 -11.02 -4.04
CA ALA A 121 5.67 -11.65 -3.37
C ALA A 121 5.23 -10.85 -2.12
N MET A 122 3.92 -10.81 -1.93
CA MET A 122 3.30 -10.30 -0.72
C MET A 122 3.19 -11.43 0.30
N VAL A 123 3.75 -11.23 1.49
CA VAL A 123 3.76 -12.23 2.56
C VAL A 123 3.12 -11.68 3.83
N GLY A 124 2.60 -12.55 4.66
CA GLY A 124 2.05 -12.20 5.97
C GLY A 124 3.10 -11.63 6.90
N LYS A 125 2.82 -10.47 7.48
CA LYS A 125 3.75 -9.75 8.36
C LYS A 125 3.48 -9.99 9.83
N ASP A 126 2.24 -10.22 10.19
CA ASP A 126 1.82 -10.37 11.57
C ASP A 126 0.57 -11.26 11.68
N GLY A 127 0.24 -11.66 12.89
CA GLY A 127 -0.99 -12.39 13.21
C GLY A 127 -1.15 -13.71 12.46
N VAL A 128 -2.39 -14.00 12.09
CA VAL A 128 -2.77 -15.21 11.34
C VAL A 128 -2.13 -15.24 9.96
N GLU A 129 -2.00 -14.09 9.31
CA GLU A 129 -1.35 -13.99 8.00
C GLU A 129 0.09 -14.51 8.04
N ASN A 130 0.87 -14.11 9.05
CA ASN A 130 2.24 -14.60 9.20
C ASN A 130 2.28 -16.07 9.66
N ALA A 131 1.44 -16.42 10.64
CA ALA A 131 1.44 -17.77 11.21
C ALA A 131 1.02 -18.87 10.22
N PHE A 132 0.18 -18.52 9.25
CA PHE A 132 -0.36 -19.44 8.25
C PHE A 132 0.07 -19.09 6.82
N GLU A 133 1.13 -18.30 6.65
CA GLU A 133 1.61 -17.86 5.34
C GLU A 133 1.76 -19.02 4.34
N GLU A 134 2.39 -20.11 4.73
CA GLU A 134 2.61 -21.29 3.86
C GLU A 134 1.30 -21.95 3.38
N TYR A 135 0.22 -21.79 4.11
CA TYR A 135 -1.11 -22.31 3.73
C TYR A 135 -1.92 -21.29 2.93
N LEU A 136 -1.76 -20.03 3.25
CA LEU A 136 -2.49 -18.93 2.66
C LEU A 136 -1.88 -18.48 1.33
N HIS A 137 -0.59 -18.67 1.15
CA HIS A 137 0.11 -18.36 -0.10
C HIS A 137 -0.34 -19.31 -1.20
N GLY A 138 -0.65 -18.76 -2.36
CA GLY A 138 -0.95 -19.54 -3.56
C GLY A 138 0.32 -20.01 -4.25
N LYS A 139 0.19 -20.45 -5.48
CA LYS A 139 1.32 -20.69 -6.37
C LYS A 139 1.24 -19.76 -7.54
N ASP A 140 2.35 -19.11 -7.85
CA ASP A 140 2.44 -18.23 -8.98
C ASP A 140 2.25 -18.97 -10.31
N GLY A 141 1.60 -18.31 -11.25
CA GLY A 141 1.51 -18.79 -12.62
C GLY A 141 2.78 -18.47 -13.40
N GLU A 142 3.03 -19.21 -14.45
CA GLU A 142 4.12 -18.95 -15.39
C GLU A 142 3.54 -18.53 -16.73
N VAL A 143 4.10 -17.48 -17.32
CA VAL A 143 3.70 -16.99 -18.64
C VAL A 143 4.89 -16.97 -19.59
N GLU A 144 4.65 -17.37 -20.81
CA GLU A 144 5.58 -17.20 -21.93
C GLU A 144 5.09 -16.08 -22.83
N GLU A 145 5.92 -15.04 -22.97
CA GLU A 145 5.61 -13.87 -23.77
C GLU A 145 6.48 -13.80 -25.02
N THR A 146 5.83 -13.65 -26.16
CA THR A 146 6.52 -13.34 -27.40
C THR A 146 6.51 -11.83 -27.62
N ARG A 147 7.69 -11.23 -27.69
CA ARG A 147 7.86 -9.77 -27.89
C ARG A 147 8.50 -9.50 -29.26
N ASN A 148 8.12 -8.39 -29.89
CA ASN A 148 8.81 -7.91 -31.10
C ASN A 148 10.11 -7.18 -30.75
N ALA A 149 10.86 -6.76 -31.79
CA ALA A 149 12.12 -6.04 -31.60
C ALA A 149 11.99 -4.69 -30.86
N SER A 150 10.80 -4.10 -30.82
CA SER A 150 10.49 -2.87 -30.06
C SER A 150 9.99 -3.16 -28.64
N GLY A 151 10.00 -4.42 -28.20
CA GLY A 151 9.57 -4.80 -26.83
C GLY A 151 8.05 -4.95 -26.67
N THR A 152 7.25 -4.76 -27.73
CA THR A 152 5.79 -4.92 -27.66
C THR A 152 5.42 -6.39 -27.58
N ILE A 153 4.54 -6.76 -26.65
CA ILE A 153 4.04 -8.12 -26.49
C ILE A 153 3.13 -8.45 -27.68
N LEU A 154 3.47 -9.52 -28.37
CA LEU A 154 2.70 -10.06 -29.50
C LEU A 154 1.73 -11.15 -29.04
N SER A 155 2.15 -11.98 -28.10
CA SER A 155 1.31 -13.01 -27.50
C SER A 155 1.78 -13.32 -26.07
N THR A 156 0.82 -13.70 -25.22
CA THR A 156 1.05 -14.18 -23.86
C THR A 156 0.34 -15.53 -23.74
N VAL A 157 1.08 -16.56 -23.34
CA VAL A 157 0.56 -17.91 -23.12
C VAL A 157 0.87 -18.31 -21.70
N TYR A 158 -0.14 -18.69 -20.93
CA TYR A 158 0.08 -19.27 -19.60
C TYR A 158 0.59 -20.71 -19.77
N THR A 159 1.81 -20.96 -19.37
CA THR A 159 2.41 -22.31 -19.31
C THR A 159 2.01 -23.03 -18.04
N LYS A 160 1.72 -22.23 -16.98
CA LYS A 160 1.18 -22.70 -15.72
C LYS A 160 0.17 -21.69 -15.20
N GLU A 161 -1.04 -22.11 -14.92
CA GLU A 161 -2.05 -21.24 -14.34
C GLU A 161 -1.74 -21.00 -12.84
N PRO A 162 -1.96 -19.77 -12.32
CA PRO A 162 -1.80 -19.53 -10.90
C PRO A 162 -2.83 -20.30 -10.08
N GLU A 163 -2.41 -20.82 -8.92
CA GLU A 163 -3.27 -21.55 -8.00
C GLU A 163 -3.52 -20.72 -6.74
N PRO A 164 -4.78 -20.55 -6.29
CA PRO A 164 -5.06 -19.83 -5.06
C PRO A 164 -4.53 -20.60 -3.84
N GLY A 165 -4.18 -19.89 -2.78
CA GLY A 165 -3.89 -20.48 -1.49
C GLY A 165 -5.13 -21.02 -0.81
N ASN A 166 -4.93 -21.66 0.34
CA ASN A 166 -6.02 -22.23 1.12
C ASN A 166 -6.77 -21.18 1.94
N ASN A 167 -7.98 -21.50 2.36
CA ASN A 167 -8.72 -20.70 3.32
C ASN A 167 -8.36 -21.14 4.75
N VAL A 168 -8.23 -20.16 5.65
CA VAL A 168 -8.06 -20.40 7.09
C VAL A 168 -9.34 -20.00 7.81
N TYR A 169 -9.89 -20.91 8.60
CA TYR A 169 -11.09 -20.68 9.40
C TYR A 169 -10.68 -20.55 10.87
N LEU A 170 -11.06 -19.45 11.49
CA LEU A 170 -10.79 -19.19 12.90
C LEU A 170 -11.98 -19.57 13.77
N THR A 171 -11.72 -19.90 15.02
CA THR A 171 -12.76 -20.20 16.02
C THR A 171 -13.27 -18.95 16.76
N ILE A 172 -12.94 -17.77 16.25
CA ILE A 172 -13.37 -16.49 16.85
C ILE A 172 -14.84 -16.26 16.53
N ASP A 173 -15.61 -15.90 17.55
CA ASP A 173 -16.97 -15.38 17.35
C ASP A 173 -16.88 -13.90 16.90
N ILE A 174 -17.14 -13.66 15.64
CA ILE A 174 -17.03 -12.32 15.05
C ILE A 174 -18.01 -11.31 15.68
N ASN A 175 -19.19 -11.75 16.09
CA ASN A 175 -20.17 -10.85 16.72
C ASN A 175 -19.69 -10.41 18.10
N LEU A 176 -19.05 -11.32 18.85
CA LEU A 176 -18.44 -10.99 20.13
C LEU A 176 -17.26 -10.03 19.92
N GLN A 177 -16.42 -10.29 18.92
CA GLN A 177 -15.30 -9.43 18.57
C GLN A 177 -15.75 -8.01 18.24
N GLU A 178 -16.75 -7.86 17.38
CA GLU A 178 -17.37 -6.56 17.06
C GLU A 178 -17.92 -5.84 18.30
N ALA A 179 -18.58 -6.58 19.19
CA ALA A 179 -19.11 -5.99 20.40
C ALA A 179 -18.01 -5.46 21.32
N VAL A 180 -16.92 -6.22 21.46
CA VAL A 180 -15.74 -5.82 22.27
C VAL A 180 -15.06 -4.60 21.66
N GLU A 181 -14.81 -4.58 20.36
CA GLU A 181 -14.17 -3.45 19.69
C GLU A 181 -15.00 -2.16 19.83
N ARG A 182 -16.32 -2.24 19.64
CA ARG A 182 -17.21 -1.09 19.87
C ARG A 182 -17.16 -0.55 21.30
N VAL A 183 -17.12 -1.44 22.28
CA VAL A 183 -17.05 -1.04 23.70
C VAL A 183 -15.69 -0.39 23.99
N LEU A 184 -14.61 -0.96 23.48
CA LEU A 184 -13.26 -0.40 23.63
C LEU A 184 -13.16 0.98 22.96
N ASP A 185 -13.64 1.12 21.74
CA ASP A 185 -13.61 2.40 21.01
C ASP A 185 -14.43 3.47 21.75
N ALA A 186 -15.63 3.13 22.21
CA ALA A 186 -16.45 4.02 23.02
C ALA A 186 -15.74 4.43 24.32
N GLY A 187 -15.06 3.49 24.98
CA GLY A 187 -14.30 3.73 26.21
C GLY A 187 -13.11 4.67 25.97
N VAL A 188 -12.33 4.41 24.92
CA VAL A 188 -11.19 5.26 24.54
C VAL A 188 -11.64 6.67 24.20
N ASN A 189 -12.72 6.80 23.40
CA ASN A 189 -13.28 8.10 23.02
C ASN A 189 -13.82 8.88 24.24
N ALA A 190 -14.42 8.19 25.20
CA ALA A 190 -14.86 8.82 26.46
C ALA A 190 -13.66 9.34 27.28
N LEU A 191 -12.58 8.56 27.37
CA LEU A 191 -11.34 8.98 28.07
C LEU A 191 -10.67 10.17 27.38
N ILE A 192 -10.61 10.18 26.05
CA ILE A 192 -10.06 11.31 25.28
C ILE A 192 -10.84 12.58 25.60
N ARG A 193 -12.18 12.53 25.50
CA ARG A 193 -13.06 13.69 25.81
C ARG A 193 -12.91 14.18 27.23
N THR A 194 -12.78 13.27 28.20
CA THR A 194 -12.55 13.65 29.60
C THR A 194 -11.22 14.38 29.76
N ARG A 195 -10.14 13.86 29.14
CA ARG A 195 -8.82 14.51 29.18
C ARG A 195 -8.80 15.87 28.46
N GLU A 196 -9.48 15.99 27.35
CA GLU A 196 -9.62 17.28 26.64
C GLU A 196 -10.33 18.30 27.50
N ASN A 197 -11.43 17.93 28.17
CA ASN A 197 -12.15 18.80 29.09
C ASN A 197 -11.29 19.20 30.29
N GLU A 198 -10.58 18.26 30.91
CA GLU A 198 -9.64 18.53 32.00
C GLU A 198 -8.53 19.51 31.59
N LYS A 199 -7.98 19.33 30.38
CA LYS A 199 -6.97 20.25 29.82
C LYS A 199 -7.55 21.65 29.58
N MET A 200 -8.75 21.76 29.03
CA MET A 200 -9.43 23.03 28.84
C MET A 200 -9.67 23.75 30.19
N GLU A 201 -10.09 23.00 31.22
CA GLU A 201 -10.26 23.56 32.57
C GLU A 201 -8.93 24.02 33.19
N GLN A 202 -7.88 23.24 33.02
CA GLN A 202 -6.53 23.58 33.52
C GLN A 202 -5.96 24.79 32.79
N THR A 203 -6.12 24.86 31.47
CA THR A 203 -5.72 26.01 30.68
C THR A 203 -6.50 27.27 31.08
N ALA A 204 -7.79 27.16 31.29
CA ALA A 204 -8.64 28.25 31.78
C ALA A 204 -8.26 28.74 33.18
N LYS A 205 -7.70 27.84 33.99
CA LYS A 205 -7.15 28.19 35.33
C LYS A 205 -5.71 28.69 35.31
N GLY A 206 -5.07 28.79 34.09
CA GLY A 206 -3.68 29.22 33.96
C GLY A 206 -2.64 28.21 34.46
N LEU A 207 -3.03 26.95 34.64
CA LEU A 207 -2.12 25.90 35.16
C LEU A 207 -1.33 25.22 34.05
N TRP A 208 -1.77 25.35 32.78
CA TRP A 208 -1.13 24.74 31.63
C TRP A 208 -1.14 25.70 30.43
N THR A 209 -0.01 25.82 29.78
CA THR A 209 0.08 26.48 28.47
C THR A 209 0.40 25.43 27.40
N PHE A 210 -0.17 25.63 26.21
CA PHE A 210 0.10 24.80 25.06
C PHE A 210 0.84 25.63 24.01
N GLU A 211 2.12 25.40 23.86
CA GLU A 211 2.94 25.99 22.82
C GLU A 211 3.65 24.88 22.01
N ASP A 212 3.67 25.01 20.69
CA ASP A 212 4.39 24.13 19.73
C ASP A 212 4.18 22.61 19.92
N GLY A 213 2.96 22.19 20.27
CA GLY A 213 2.66 20.76 20.48
C GLY A 213 3.15 20.17 21.78
N LYS A 214 3.62 21.00 22.71
CA LYS A 214 4.07 20.60 24.07
C LYS A 214 3.22 21.27 25.14
N TYR A 215 3.08 20.58 26.27
CA TYR A 215 2.44 21.11 27.47
C TYR A 215 3.53 21.54 28.46
N GLU A 216 3.48 22.77 28.89
CA GLU A 216 4.31 23.26 29.99
C GLU A 216 3.44 23.62 31.19
N ILE A 217 3.93 23.28 32.36
CA ILE A 217 3.31 23.69 33.62
C ILE A 217 3.89 25.07 33.95
N THR A 218 3.03 26.08 34.03
CA THR A 218 3.40 27.43 34.46
C THR A 218 3.16 27.64 35.95
#